data_cbadb0000ee69811887cddb6f2c86faf
#
_entry.id   cbadb0000ee69811887cddb6f2c86faf
#
_cell.length_a   1.000
_cell.length_b   1.000
_cell.length_c   1.000
_cell.angle_alpha   90.00
_cell.angle_beta   90.00
_cell.angle_gamma   90.00
#
_symmetry.space_group_name_H-M   'P 1'
#
loop_
_entity.id
_entity.type
_entity.pdbx_description
1 polymer ?
#
loop_
_entity_poly.entity_id
_entity_poly.type
_entity_poly.pdbx_seq_one_letter_code
_entity_poly.pdbx_strand_id
1 'polypeptide(L)'
;WLLGFCVLLFRYARQYCKAIHNVERYAEPWDERTNTLLKQVQQQTRRTIKVQGYIATSVESAFGIGVIRKRIILPNKDYTEAELRYVLLHEYTHFLNHDTVVKLLVTLFCIIFWWNPVVYLLQKDLEQNLEIKCDLSVARTLCGKERAAYLRTILSLMKQSDRKHRIPFAAAALFRTDADAAIKERFE
;
A
#
# COMPACT_ATOMS: atom_id res chain seq x y z
N TRP A 1 -5.49 30.15 -9.97
CA TRP A 1 -5.77 29.06 -9.04
C TRP A 1 -6.55 27.96 -9.72
N LEU A 2 -7.72 28.25 -10.31
CA LEU A 2 -8.62 27.26 -10.91
C LEU A 2 -7.94 26.42 -12.02
N LEU A 3 -7.13 27.05 -12.87
CA LEU A 3 -6.41 26.37 -13.91
C LEU A 3 -5.43 25.31 -13.34
N GLY A 4 -4.63 25.69 -12.33
CA GLY A 4 -3.70 24.76 -11.67
C GLY A 4 -4.43 23.60 -11.00
N PHE A 5 -5.53 23.87 -10.31
CA PHE A 5 -6.40 22.85 -9.74
C PHE A 5 -6.90 21.84 -10.80
N CYS A 6 -7.47 22.33 -11.91
CA CYS A 6 -7.98 21.48 -12.98
C CYS A 6 -6.88 20.64 -13.64
N VAL A 7 -5.71 21.22 -13.88
CA VAL A 7 -4.56 20.51 -14.46
C VAL A 7 -4.10 19.38 -13.53
N LEU A 8 -3.95 19.67 -12.24
CA LEU A 8 -3.52 18.65 -11.26
C LEU A 8 -4.57 17.57 -11.09
N LEU A 9 -5.84 17.92 -10.94
CA LEU A 9 -6.93 16.97 -10.83
C LEU A 9 -6.96 16.02 -12.05
N PHE A 10 -6.84 16.58 -13.26
CA PHE A 10 -6.80 15.78 -14.48
C PHE A 10 -5.58 14.85 -14.51
N ARG A 11 -4.39 15.35 -14.13
CA ARG A 11 -3.17 14.53 -14.05
C ARG A 11 -3.34 13.36 -13.08
N TYR A 12 -3.83 13.62 -11.88
CA TYR A 12 -4.04 12.58 -10.87
C TYR A 12 -5.09 11.57 -11.31
N ALA A 13 -6.22 12.02 -11.84
CA ALA A 13 -7.27 11.15 -12.37
C ALA A 13 -6.72 10.25 -13.50
N ARG A 14 -5.99 10.84 -14.45
CA ARG A 14 -5.37 10.08 -15.56
C ARG A 14 -4.35 9.06 -15.06
N GLN A 15 -3.50 9.42 -14.09
CA GLN A 15 -2.52 8.50 -13.52
C GLN A 15 -3.20 7.35 -12.78
N TYR A 16 -4.23 7.63 -12.01
CA TYR A 16 -5.01 6.63 -11.31
C TYR A 16 -5.71 5.66 -12.28
N CYS A 17 -6.37 6.18 -13.30
CA CYS A 17 -6.99 5.37 -14.35
C CYS A 17 -5.95 4.51 -15.10
N LYS A 18 -4.79 5.09 -15.42
CA LYS A 18 -3.69 4.36 -16.07
C LYS A 18 -3.17 3.23 -15.18
N ALA A 19 -2.99 3.47 -13.90
CA ALA A 19 -2.54 2.46 -12.95
C ALA A 19 -3.53 1.28 -12.87
N ILE A 20 -4.82 1.57 -12.75
CA ILE A 20 -5.87 0.54 -12.74
C ILE A 20 -5.90 -0.23 -14.07
N HIS A 21 -5.84 0.47 -15.19
CA HIS A 21 -5.86 -0.16 -16.52
C HIS A 21 -4.63 -1.06 -16.73
N ASN A 22 -3.45 -0.61 -16.29
CA ASN A 22 -2.24 -1.43 -16.39
C ASN A 22 -2.34 -2.71 -15.55
N VAL A 23 -2.90 -2.62 -14.34
CA VAL A 23 -3.15 -3.81 -13.51
C VAL A 23 -4.13 -4.76 -14.21
N GLU A 24 -5.24 -4.27 -14.73
CA GLU A 24 -6.25 -5.10 -15.41
C GLU A 24 -5.71 -5.75 -16.70
N ARG A 25 -4.76 -5.11 -17.39
CA ARG A 25 -4.24 -5.58 -18.68
C ARG A 25 -3.04 -6.51 -18.57
N TYR A 26 -2.16 -6.27 -17.59
CA TYR A 26 -0.85 -6.93 -17.50
C TYR A 26 -0.64 -7.76 -16.24
N ALA A 27 -1.55 -7.70 -15.29
CA ALA A 27 -1.45 -8.48 -14.07
C ALA A 27 -2.25 -9.79 -14.20
N GLU A 28 -1.67 -10.87 -13.71
CA GLU A 28 -2.31 -12.17 -13.67
C GLU A 28 -3.10 -12.33 -12.36
N PRO A 29 -4.24 -13.03 -12.37
CA PRO A 29 -4.96 -13.34 -11.14
C PRO A 29 -4.10 -14.23 -10.24
N TRP A 30 -4.30 -14.14 -8.92
CA TRP A 30 -3.63 -14.99 -7.95
C TRP A 30 -3.91 -16.47 -8.17
N ASP A 31 -2.95 -17.28 -7.76
CA ASP A 31 -3.11 -18.72 -7.63
C ASP A 31 -4.06 -19.10 -6.47
N GLU A 32 -4.47 -20.35 -6.45
CA GLU A 32 -5.39 -20.86 -5.43
C GLU A 32 -4.74 -20.91 -4.03
N ARG A 33 -3.42 -21.07 -3.95
CA ARG A 33 -2.66 -21.01 -2.71
C ARG A 33 -2.78 -19.63 -2.05
N THR A 34 -2.56 -18.57 -2.81
CA THR A 34 -2.67 -17.18 -2.32
C THR A 34 -4.10 -16.84 -1.90
N ASN A 35 -5.10 -17.33 -2.65
CA ASN A 35 -6.50 -17.15 -2.27
C ASN A 35 -6.84 -17.87 -0.95
N THR A 36 -6.27 -19.04 -0.71
CA THR A 36 -6.46 -19.78 0.55
C THR A 36 -5.84 -19.03 1.73
N LEU A 37 -4.63 -18.50 1.57
CA LEU A 37 -3.99 -17.66 2.59
C LEU A 37 -4.79 -16.39 2.88
N LEU A 38 -5.37 -15.76 1.85
CA LEU A 38 -6.25 -14.61 2.07
C LEU A 38 -7.48 -14.97 2.91
N LYS A 39 -8.09 -16.13 2.67
CA LYS A 39 -9.21 -16.61 3.50
C LYS A 39 -8.80 -16.82 4.96
N GLN A 40 -7.60 -17.33 5.22
CA GLN A 40 -7.06 -17.48 6.58
C GLN A 40 -6.88 -16.11 7.25
N VAL A 41 -6.34 -15.11 6.52
CA VAL A 41 -6.19 -13.74 6.99
C VAL A 41 -7.55 -13.11 7.32
N GLN A 42 -8.56 -13.35 6.50
CA GLN A 42 -9.93 -12.88 6.75
C GLN A 42 -10.52 -13.51 8.01
N GLN A 43 -10.32 -14.79 8.23
CA GLN A 43 -10.74 -15.48 9.45
C GLN A 43 -10.03 -14.93 10.70
N GLN A 44 -8.72 -14.72 10.59
CA GLN A 44 -7.91 -14.17 11.68
C GLN A 44 -8.36 -12.75 12.08
N THR A 45 -8.68 -11.90 11.11
CA THR A 45 -9.13 -10.52 11.35
C THR A 45 -10.62 -10.41 11.73
N ARG A 46 -11.37 -11.51 11.66
CA ARG A 46 -12.82 -11.58 11.89
C ARG A 46 -13.63 -10.58 11.06
N ARG A 47 -13.08 -10.13 9.95
CA ARG A 47 -13.74 -9.20 9.02
C ARG A 47 -13.50 -9.67 7.60
N THR A 48 -14.58 -9.82 6.83
CA THR A 48 -14.50 -10.24 5.43
C THR A 48 -14.81 -9.07 4.52
N ILE A 49 -13.83 -8.71 3.69
CA ILE A 49 -13.97 -7.70 2.63
C ILE A 49 -13.68 -8.38 1.30
N LYS A 50 -14.47 -8.08 0.28
CA LYS A 50 -14.18 -8.55 -1.07
C LYS A 50 -12.92 -7.84 -1.60
N VAL A 51 -11.90 -8.62 -1.88
CA VAL A 51 -10.63 -8.15 -2.46
C VAL A 51 -10.33 -9.03 -3.66
N GLN A 52 -9.90 -8.42 -4.76
CA GLN A 52 -9.37 -9.11 -5.93
C GLN A 52 -7.84 -9.09 -5.83
N GLY A 53 -7.21 -10.20 -6.14
CA GLY A 53 -5.77 -10.31 -6.08
C GLY A 53 -5.13 -10.51 -7.44
N TYR A 54 -3.99 -9.85 -7.63
CA TYR A 54 -3.24 -9.87 -8.88
C TYR A 54 -1.74 -9.99 -8.62
N ILE A 55 -1.03 -10.63 -9.55
CA ILE A 55 0.44 -10.68 -9.59
C ILE A 55 0.90 -9.85 -10.77
N ALA A 56 1.84 -8.95 -10.57
CA ALA A 56 2.40 -8.11 -11.62
C ALA A 56 3.93 -8.11 -11.58
N THR A 57 4.56 -8.35 -12.74
CA THR A 57 6.02 -8.34 -12.90
C THR A 57 6.62 -6.93 -12.85
N SER A 58 5.82 -5.92 -13.13
CA SER A 58 6.24 -4.50 -13.16
C SER A 58 6.25 -3.84 -11.78
N VAL A 59 5.93 -4.58 -10.72
CA VAL A 59 5.77 -4.07 -9.36
C VAL A 59 6.86 -4.66 -8.47
N GLU A 60 7.49 -3.84 -7.65
CA GLU A 60 8.57 -4.24 -6.75
C GLU A 60 8.11 -4.58 -5.33
N SER A 61 7.04 -3.95 -4.87
CA SER A 61 6.44 -4.19 -3.55
C SER A 61 4.95 -4.46 -3.68
N ALA A 62 4.40 -5.20 -2.72
CA ALA A 62 2.96 -5.37 -2.61
C ALA A 62 2.29 -4.03 -2.30
N PHE A 63 1.08 -3.83 -2.81
CA PHE A 63 0.26 -2.68 -2.45
C PHE A 63 -1.23 -2.93 -2.71
N GLY A 64 -2.06 -2.22 -1.95
CA GLY A 64 -3.50 -2.21 -2.13
C GLY A 64 -3.98 -0.97 -2.90
N ILE A 65 -4.89 -1.15 -3.86
CA ILE A 65 -5.49 -0.07 -4.64
C ILE A 65 -7.02 -0.22 -4.73
N GLY A 66 -7.69 0.91 -4.83
CA GLY A 66 -9.14 0.98 -5.04
C GLY A 66 -9.93 1.15 -3.76
N VAL A 67 -10.91 2.06 -3.81
CA VAL A 67 -11.83 2.35 -2.69
C VAL A 67 -13.05 1.45 -2.77
N ILE A 68 -13.67 1.35 -3.95
CA ILE A 68 -14.89 0.56 -4.19
C ILE A 68 -14.52 -0.87 -4.56
N ARG A 69 -13.69 -1.04 -5.60
CA ARG A 69 -13.16 -2.33 -6.02
C ARG A 69 -11.75 -2.48 -5.46
N LYS A 70 -11.66 -3.10 -4.30
CA LYS A 70 -10.39 -3.30 -3.59
C LYS A 70 -9.56 -4.37 -4.30
N ARG A 71 -8.31 -4.03 -4.62
CA ARG A 71 -7.37 -4.93 -5.27
C ARG A 71 -6.05 -4.93 -4.49
N ILE A 72 -5.48 -6.09 -4.31
CA ILE A 72 -4.11 -6.23 -3.80
C ILE A 72 -3.25 -6.72 -4.96
N ILE A 73 -2.16 -6.03 -5.23
CA ILE A 73 -1.20 -6.37 -6.26
C ILE A 73 0.07 -6.85 -5.57
N LEU A 74 0.50 -8.06 -5.92
CA LEU A 74 1.75 -8.64 -5.45
C LEU A 74 2.80 -8.58 -6.55
N PRO A 75 4.07 -8.34 -6.22
CA PRO A 75 5.16 -8.52 -7.17
C PRO A 75 5.29 -10.01 -7.53
N ASN A 76 5.73 -10.28 -8.75
CA ASN A 76 6.09 -11.64 -9.17
C ASN A 76 7.42 -12.04 -8.53
N LYS A 77 7.36 -12.57 -7.32
CA LYS A 77 8.48 -12.93 -6.47
C LYS A 77 8.14 -14.20 -5.70
N ASP A 78 9.15 -15.04 -5.50
CA ASP A 78 9.02 -16.21 -4.64
C ASP A 78 8.92 -15.78 -3.18
N TYR A 79 7.74 -15.99 -2.61
CA TYR A 79 7.46 -15.80 -1.19
C TYR A 79 7.39 -17.15 -0.49
N THR A 80 7.99 -17.24 0.67
CA THR A 80 7.62 -18.29 1.60
C THR A 80 6.17 -18.11 2.04
N GLU A 81 5.52 -19.17 2.49
CA GLU A 81 4.12 -19.11 2.94
C GLU A 81 3.92 -18.11 4.10
N ALA A 82 4.88 -18.07 5.02
CA ALA A 82 4.85 -17.14 6.13
C ALA A 82 4.99 -15.68 5.67
N GLU A 83 5.93 -15.39 4.76
CA GLU A 83 6.10 -14.05 4.19
C GLU A 83 4.85 -13.60 3.46
N LEU A 84 4.30 -14.44 2.59
CA LEU A 84 3.08 -14.13 1.84
C LEU A 84 1.90 -13.86 2.78
N ARG A 85 1.72 -14.67 3.82
CA ARG A 85 0.69 -14.46 4.83
C ARG A 85 0.85 -13.10 5.52
N TYR A 86 2.07 -12.71 5.88
CA TYR A 86 2.32 -11.42 6.54
C TYR A 86 2.11 -10.23 5.60
N VAL A 87 2.52 -10.34 4.34
CA VAL A 87 2.26 -9.32 3.32
C VAL A 87 0.75 -9.15 3.10
N LEU A 88 0.03 -10.26 2.94
CA LEU A 88 -1.43 -10.22 2.77
C LEU A 88 -2.13 -9.63 4.00
N LEU A 89 -1.68 -9.97 5.20
CA LEU A 89 -2.24 -9.43 6.44
C LEU A 89 -2.02 -7.93 6.54
N HIS A 90 -0.85 -7.43 6.14
CA HIS A 90 -0.53 -6.00 6.10
C HIS A 90 -1.41 -5.25 5.10
N GLU A 91 -1.43 -5.68 3.83
CA GLU A 91 -2.22 -5.04 2.78
C GLU A 91 -3.74 -5.10 3.06
N TYR A 92 -4.19 -6.22 3.61
CA TYR A 92 -5.59 -6.38 4.00
C TYR A 92 -5.97 -5.43 5.15
N THR A 93 -5.06 -5.21 6.11
CA THR A 93 -5.27 -4.30 7.23
C THR A 93 -5.42 -2.85 6.78
N HIS A 94 -4.71 -2.40 5.75
CA HIS A 94 -4.92 -1.08 5.15
C HIS A 94 -6.37 -0.89 4.67
N PHE A 95 -6.96 -1.92 4.06
CA PHE A 95 -8.37 -1.85 3.65
C PHE A 95 -9.34 -1.88 4.83
N LEU A 96 -9.03 -2.62 5.90
CA LEU A 96 -9.82 -2.64 7.12
C LEU A 96 -9.83 -1.27 7.83
N ASN A 97 -8.70 -0.59 7.81
CA ASN A 97 -8.52 0.73 8.41
C ASN A 97 -9.03 1.88 7.53
N HIS A 98 -9.47 1.60 6.30
CA HIS A 98 -9.88 2.60 5.30
C HIS A 98 -8.76 3.56 4.88
N ASP A 99 -7.49 3.13 5.00
CA ASP A 99 -6.34 3.97 4.72
C ASP A 99 -6.32 4.48 3.28
N THR A 100 -6.80 3.67 2.32
CA THR A 100 -6.95 4.08 0.91
C THR A 100 -7.88 5.29 0.76
N VAL A 101 -8.96 5.37 1.56
CA VAL A 101 -9.88 6.52 1.56
C VAL A 101 -9.18 7.75 2.12
N VAL A 102 -8.45 7.58 3.23
CA VAL A 102 -7.68 8.68 3.84
C VAL A 102 -6.64 9.21 2.86
N LYS A 103 -5.86 8.34 2.21
CA LYS A 103 -4.87 8.72 1.19
C LYS A 103 -5.53 9.51 0.03
N LEU A 104 -6.72 9.10 -0.42
CA LEU A 104 -7.47 9.81 -1.46
C LEU A 104 -7.91 11.21 -1.01
N LEU A 105 -8.43 11.35 0.21
CA LEU A 105 -8.86 12.64 0.76
C LEU A 105 -7.66 13.60 0.92
N VAL A 106 -6.53 13.12 1.39
CA VAL A 106 -5.30 13.91 1.50
C VAL A 106 -4.78 14.34 0.14
N THR A 107 -4.83 13.44 -0.85
CA THR A 107 -4.46 13.79 -2.24
C THR A 107 -5.37 14.91 -2.77
N LEU A 108 -6.69 14.82 -2.55
CA LEU A 108 -7.63 15.86 -2.94
C LEU A 108 -7.34 17.19 -2.22
N PHE A 109 -7.01 17.14 -0.94
CA PHE A 109 -6.61 18.31 -0.17
C PHE A 109 -5.33 18.95 -0.75
N CYS A 110 -4.32 18.16 -1.11
CA CYS A 110 -3.11 18.64 -1.77
C CYS A 110 -3.40 19.26 -3.15
N ILE A 111 -4.36 18.72 -3.91
CA ILE A 111 -4.77 19.30 -5.19
C ILE A 111 -5.47 20.65 -4.98
N ILE A 112 -6.31 20.80 -3.95
CA ILE A 112 -7.01 22.05 -3.63
C ILE A 112 -6.01 23.13 -3.21
N PHE A 113 -5.04 22.80 -2.38
CA PHE A 113 -4.04 23.70 -1.83
C PHE A 113 -2.66 23.55 -2.48
N TRP A 114 -2.64 23.25 -3.77
CA TRP A 114 -1.45 22.87 -4.53
C TRP A 114 -0.28 23.87 -4.46
N TRP A 115 -0.57 25.15 -4.21
CA TRP A 115 0.44 26.21 -4.08
C TRP A 115 1.10 26.26 -2.68
N ASN A 116 0.52 25.59 -1.69
CA ASN A 116 1.01 25.65 -0.32
C ASN A 116 1.95 24.46 -0.05
N PRO A 117 3.25 24.69 0.20
CA PRO A 117 4.20 23.61 0.42
C PRO A 117 3.93 22.80 1.70
N VAL A 118 3.24 23.39 2.70
CA VAL A 118 2.94 22.73 3.97
C VAL A 118 2.03 21.50 3.77
N VAL A 119 1.15 21.51 2.76
CA VAL A 119 0.25 20.37 2.52
C VAL A 119 1.00 19.11 2.10
N TYR A 120 2.14 19.26 1.44
CA TYR A 120 2.97 18.12 1.03
C TYR A 120 3.73 17.53 2.21
N LEU A 121 4.14 18.34 3.18
CA LEU A 121 4.70 17.88 4.46
C LEU A 121 3.64 17.13 5.25
N LEU A 122 2.43 17.70 5.37
CA LEU A 122 1.31 17.05 6.01
C LEU A 122 0.96 15.70 5.36
N GLN A 123 0.96 15.64 4.02
CA GLN A 123 0.73 14.39 3.28
C GLN A 123 1.77 13.33 3.68
N LYS A 124 3.05 13.70 3.69
CA LYS A 124 4.14 12.79 4.05
C LYS A 124 3.98 12.25 5.47
N ASP A 125 3.76 13.15 6.44
CA ASP A 125 3.58 12.77 7.84
C ASP A 125 2.37 11.86 8.03
N LEU A 126 1.30 12.12 7.29
CA LEU A 126 0.07 11.34 7.39
C LEU A 126 0.24 9.95 6.78
N GLU A 127 0.91 9.84 5.62
CA GLU A 127 1.24 8.55 5.01
C GLU A 127 2.10 7.70 5.96
N GLN A 128 3.11 8.28 6.59
CA GLN A 128 3.96 7.63 7.58
C GLN A 128 3.16 7.16 8.81
N ASN A 129 2.28 7.99 9.33
CA ASN A 129 1.39 7.62 10.44
C ASN A 129 0.41 6.49 10.09
N LEU A 130 -0.09 6.43 8.85
CA LEU A 130 -0.93 5.34 8.38
C LEU A 130 -0.18 4.01 8.36
N GLU A 131 1.10 4.02 7.94
CA GLU A 131 1.93 2.81 7.96
C GLU A 131 2.19 2.34 9.40
N ILE A 132 2.60 3.25 10.30
CA ILE A 132 2.80 2.92 11.73
C ILE A 132 1.51 2.35 12.33
N LYS A 133 0.38 2.97 12.08
CA LYS A 133 -0.94 2.51 12.54
C LYS A 133 -1.27 1.11 11.98
N CYS A 134 -0.97 0.86 10.70
CA CYS A 134 -1.18 -0.44 10.09
C CYS A 134 -0.33 -1.51 10.76
N ASP A 135 0.97 -1.27 10.92
CA ASP A 135 1.89 -2.20 11.57
C ASP A 135 1.48 -2.50 13.02
N LEU A 136 1.09 -1.47 13.77
CA LEU A 136 0.58 -1.65 15.14
C LEU A 136 -0.72 -2.46 15.16
N SER A 137 -1.61 -2.24 14.20
CA SER A 137 -2.86 -2.99 14.08
C SER A 137 -2.59 -4.46 13.80
N VAL A 138 -1.67 -4.77 12.88
CA VAL A 138 -1.23 -6.14 12.60
C VAL A 138 -0.56 -6.76 13.83
N ALA A 139 0.40 -6.04 14.43
CA ALA A 139 1.14 -6.53 15.59
C ALA A 139 0.25 -6.88 16.78
N ARG A 140 -0.88 -6.20 16.96
CA ARG A 140 -1.87 -6.52 18.01
C ARG A 140 -2.63 -7.83 17.75
N THR A 141 -2.74 -8.28 16.50
CA THR A 141 -3.41 -9.53 16.14
C THR A 141 -2.49 -10.75 16.24
N LEU A 142 -1.19 -10.53 16.42
CA LEU A 142 -0.16 -11.57 16.44
C LEU A 142 0.37 -11.84 17.86
N CYS A 143 0.68 -13.12 18.15
CA CYS A 143 1.35 -13.52 19.38
C CYS A 143 2.84 -13.13 19.36
N GLY A 144 3.51 -13.10 20.52
CA GLY A 144 4.86 -12.57 20.69
C GLY A 144 5.90 -13.04 19.66
N LYS A 145 6.00 -14.36 19.39
CA LYS A 145 6.94 -14.92 18.40
C LYS A 145 6.55 -14.58 16.96
N GLU A 146 5.25 -14.62 16.65
CA GLU A 146 4.74 -14.25 15.33
C GLU A 146 4.92 -12.75 15.05
N ARG A 147 4.75 -11.91 16.08
CA ARG A 147 5.00 -10.46 15.97
C ARG A 147 6.44 -10.16 15.60
N ALA A 148 7.41 -10.80 16.24
CA ALA A 148 8.83 -10.63 15.90
C ALA A 148 9.13 -11.14 14.48
N ALA A 149 8.53 -12.25 14.06
CA ALA A 149 8.68 -12.78 12.70
C ALA A 149 8.07 -11.82 11.67
N TYR A 150 6.87 -11.30 11.92
CA TYR A 150 6.22 -10.28 11.07
C TYR A 150 7.12 -9.06 10.85
N LEU A 151 7.60 -8.45 11.94
CA LEU A 151 8.45 -7.25 11.85
C LEU A 151 9.74 -7.51 11.07
N ARG A 152 10.39 -8.66 11.28
CA ARG A 152 11.59 -9.05 10.51
C ARG A 152 11.26 -9.21 9.02
N THR A 153 10.14 -9.84 8.68
CA THR A 153 9.72 -10.04 7.30
C THR A 153 9.45 -8.71 6.60
N ILE A 154 8.64 -7.84 7.20
CA ILE A 154 8.34 -6.51 6.62
C ILE A 154 9.62 -5.72 6.42
N LEU A 155 10.52 -5.65 7.43
CA LEU A 155 11.81 -4.97 7.29
C LEU A 155 12.69 -5.54 6.17
N SER A 156 12.72 -6.86 6.02
CA SER A 156 13.52 -7.50 4.96
C SER A 156 12.98 -7.17 3.58
N LEU A 157 11.66 -7.16 3.42
CA LEU A 157 10.99 -6.84 2.16
C LEU A 157 11.17 -5.36 1.79
N MET A 158 11.07 -4.46 2.77
CA MET A 158 11.32 -3.03 2.57
C MET A 158 12.77 -2.77 2.13
N LYS A 159 13.76 -3.36 2.79
CA LYS A 159 15.19 -3.23 2.40
C LYS A 159 15.48 -3.76 1.00
N GLN A 160 14.74 -4.73 0.51
CA GLN A 160 14.90 -5.24 -0.86
C GLN A 160 14.32 -4.28 -1.91
N SER A 161 13.21 -3.61 -1.60
CA SER A 161 12.58 -2.63 -2.47
C SER A 161 13.47 -1.39 -2.65
N ASP A 162 14.11 -0.91 -1.59
CA ASP A 162 14.95 0.30 -1.63
C ASP A 162 16.21 0.19 -2.48
N ARG A 163 16.68 -1.02 -2.73
CA ARG A 163 17.94 -1.23 -3.51
C ARG A 163 17.76 -1.03 -5.01
N LYS A 164 16.57 -0.97 -5.54
CA LYS A 164 16.36 -1.11 -6.98
C LYS A 164 15.82 0.08 -7.76
N HIS A 165 15.00 0.99 -7.25
CA HIS A 165 14.55 2.12 -8.12
C HIS A 165 13.89 3.32 -7.44
N ARG A 166 14.27 4.51 -7.93
CA ARG A 166 13.51 5.75 -7.77
C ARG A 166 12.38 5.79 -8.79
N ILE A 167 11.16 5.52 -8.37
CA ILE A 167 9.97 5.70 -9.20
C ILE A 167 9.72 7.20 -9.45
N PRO A 168 9.29 7.64 -10.66
CA PRO A 168 8.97 9.04 -10.92
C PRO A 168 7.93 9.57 -9.92
N PHE A 169 8.20 10.75 -9.36
CA PHE A 169 7.47 11.44 -8.29
C PHE A 169 5.93 11.42 -8.40
N ALA A 170 5.39 11.40 -9.61
CA ALA A 170 3.94 11.48 -9.83
C ALA A 170 3.19 10.14 -9.66
N ALA A 171 3.84 9.01 -9.89
CA ALA A 171 3.26 7.70 -9.58
C ALA A 171 3.47 7.37 -8.10
N ALA A 172 4.58 7.84 -7.53
CA ALA A 172 4.94 7.67 -6.13
C ALA A 172 3.95 8.34 -5.16
N ALA A 173 3.35 9.48 -5.50
CA ALA A 173 2.40 10.17 -4.63
C ALA A 173 1.14 9.36 -4.33
N LEU A 174 0.78 8.37 -5.19
CA LEU A 174 -0.33 7.46 -4.95
C LEU A 174 0.12 6.11 -4.35
N PHE A 175 1.42 5.76 -4.47
CA PHE A 175 1.90 4.41 -4.18
C PHE A 175 3.15 4.36 -3.29
N ARG A 176 3.80 5.50 -3.01
CA ARG A 176 5.04 5.54 -2.23
C ARG A 176 4.79 6.00 -0.81
N THR A 177 4.97 5.12 0.11
CA THR A 177 5.47 5.45 1.45
C THR A 177 6.98 5.64 1.32
N ASP A 178 7.49 6.78 1.76
CA ASP A 178 8.95 6.95 1.93
C ASP A 178 9.41 6.01 3.05
N ALA A 179 9.67 4.76 2.68
CA ALA A 179 10.04 3.69 3.59
C ALA A 179 11.32 3.99 4.38
N ASP A 180 12.26 4.72 3.78
CA ASP A 180 13.57 4.99 4.37
C ASP A 180 13.53 5.87 5.63
N ALA A 181 12.72 6.93 5.63
CA ALA A 181 12.56 7.80 6.80
C ALA A 181 11.74 7.11 7.90
N ALA A 182 10.71 6.37 7.51
CA ALA A 182 9.83 5.66 8.42
C ALA A 182 10.52 4.49 9.14
N ILE A 183 11.49 3.82 8.49
CA ILE A 183 12.25 2.72 9.12
C ILE A 183 13.09 3.24 10.28
N LYS A 184 13.80 4.38 10.12
CA LYS A 184 14.62 4.95 11.19
C LYS A 184 13.80 5.33 12.42
N GLU A 185 12.65 5.97 12.21
CA GLU A 185 11.80 6.47 13.29
C GLU A 185 10.96 5.37 13.98
N ARG A 186 10.77 4.20 13.34
CA ARG A 186 10.04 3.05 13.90
C ARG A 186 10.86 2.21 14.89
N PHE A 187 12.20 2.33 14.84
CA PHE A 187 13.09 1.40 15.56
C PHE A 187 14.20 2.11 16.38
N GLU A 188 14.21 3.44 16.44
CA GLU A 188 14.88 4.22 17.49
C GLU A 188 13.92 4.44 18.67
#